data_60caff0bd6cf800ada95726eb0b7acbe
#
_entry.id   60caff0bd6cf800ada95726eb0b7acbe
#
_cell.length_a   1.000
_cell.length_b   1.000
_cell.length_c   1.000
_cell.angle_alpha   90.00
_cell.angle_beta   90.00
_cell.angle_gamma   90.00
#
_symmetry.space_group_name_H-M   'P 1'
#
loop_
_entity.id
_entity.type
_entity.pdbx_description
1 polymer ?
#
loop_
_entity_poly.entity_id
_entity_poly.type
_entity_poly.pdbx_seq_one_letter_code
_entity_poly.pdbx_strand_id
1 'polypeptide(L)'
;YNYLQEQTIGLDEITLLSYSEQNKHFIDFLYWVKSGKHTEHNTQTSNKTCNMYLGAVFRYYQFLALEDVLPMLKVLRVKKVSYFDSMGVNHQNAVNSFKGFFKEEEPNLEEITSEEIQELINACTNDRDRLLIAMMAETGLRLGEILGIHYTEDIDFERRTVRVRYRESNTNLARAKNAEYRMALLSNTTFEFLVKYISDNRKSLMNSEYLFTKLTGKNKGEPLDADSVYSMLKRLSQKTD
;
A
#
# COMPACT_ATOMS: atom_id res chain seq x y z
N TYR A 1 7.97 18.06 -9.47
CA TYR A 1 8.81 19.27 -9.33
C TYR A 1 10.19 19.03 -9.97
N ASN A 2 10.93 17.98 -9.59
CA ASN A 2 12.28 17.68 -10.14
C ASN A 2 12.29 17.56 -11.67
N TYR A 3 11.28 16.90 -12.27
CA TYR A 3 11.17 16.79 -13.72
C TYR A 3 11.03 18.15 -14.40
N LEU A 4 10.22 19.05 -13.83
CA LEU A 4 10.05 20.41 -14.39
C LEU A 4 11.33 21.22 -14.31
N GLN A 5 12.10 21.07 -13.23
CA GLN A 5 13.41 21.70 -13.09
C GLN A 5 14.40 21.22 -14.16
N GLU A 6 14.46 19.90 -14.43
CA GLU A 6 15.29 19.34 -15.49
C GLU A 6 14.87 19.84 -16.88
N GLN A 7 13.58 20.04 -17.12
CA GLN A 7 13.06 20.56 -18.40
C GLN A 7 13.10 22.08 -18.50
N THR A 8 13.43 22.78 -17.41
CA THR A 8 13.46 24.26 -17.35
C THR A 8 12.13 24.88 -17.80
N ILE A 9 11.00 24.29 -17.39
CA ILE A 9 9.64 24.74 -17.73
C ILE A 9 8.79 24.88 -16.46
N GLY A 10 7.98 25.95 -16.39
CA GLY A 10 7.06 26.20 -15.29
C GLY A 10 5.74 25.42 -15.42
N LEU A 11 5.04 25.26 -14.30
CA LEU A 11 3.71 24.63 -14.27
C LEU A 11 2.69 25.35 -15.14
N ASP A 12 2.72 26.67 -15.13
CA ASP A 12 1.87 27.58 -15.90
C ASP A 12 2.18 27.49 -17.40
N GLU A 13 3.46 27.46 -17.76
CA GLU A 13 3.91 27.39 -19.15
C GLU A 13 3.37 26.13 -19.86
N ILE A 14 3.27 25.00 -19.16
CA ILE A 14 2.70 23.76 -19.72
C ILE A 14 1.25 23.97 -20.17
N THR A 15 0.47 24.77 -19.46
CA THR A 15 -0.93 25.03 -19.82
C THR A 15 -1.08 25.84 -21.11
N LEU A 16 -0.05 26.62 -21.46
CA LEU A 16 0.00 27.44 -22.68
C LEU A 16 0.37 26.63 -23.93
N LEU A 17 1.07 25.51 -23.77
CA LEU A 17 1.48 24.61 -24.85
C LEU A 17 0.27 24.16 -25.69
N SER A 18 0.51 23.82 -26.96
CA SER A 18 -0.48 23.16 -27.81
C SER A 18 -0.83 21.77 -27.28
N TYR A 19 -1.91 21.17 -27.75
CA TYR A 19 -2.30 19.80 -27.39
C TYR A 19 -1.17 18.80 -27.66
N SER A 20 -0.51 18.92 -28.82
CA SER A 20 0.57 18.00 -29.22
C SER A 20 1.80 18.15 -28.32
N GLU A 21 2.17 19.38 -27.97
CA GLU A 21 3.30 19.65 -27.08
C GLU A 21 3.01 19.17 -25.66
N GLN A 22 1.79 19.42 -25.13
CA GLN A 22 1.38 18.84 -23.83
C GLN A 22 1.43 17.32 -23.85
N ASN A 23 0.94 16.69 -24.91
CA ASN A 23 0.96 15.24 -25.06
C ASN A 23 2.39 14.71 -25.02
N LYS A 24 3.30 15.29 -25.81
CA LYS A 24 4.72 14.93 -25.80
C LYS A 24 5.33 15.12 -24.42
N HIS A 25 5.09 16.25 -23.76
CA HIS A 25 5.62 16.56 -22.44
C HIS A 25 5.23 15.49 -21.39
N PHE A 26 3.95 15.06 -21.36
CA PHE A 26 3.51 14.04 -20.42
C PHE A 26 3.99 12.63 -20.77
N ILE A 27 4.21 12.34 -22.05
CA ILE A 27 4.88 11.12 -22.48
C ILE A 27 6.33 11.11 -21.99
N ASP A 28 7.07 12.19 -22.20
CA ASP A 28 8.46 12.33 -21.74
C ASP A 28 8.56 12.25 -20.22
N PHE A 29 7.60 12.84 -19.50
CA PHE A 29 7.48 12.67 -18.05
C PHE A 29 7.30 11.21 -17.65
N LEU A 30 6.43 10.46 -18.33
CA LEU A 30 6.22 9.03 -18.06
C LEU A 30 7.49 8.21 -18.26
N TYR A 31 8.26 8.45 -19.31
CA TYR A 31 9.54 7.78 -19.54
C TYR A 31 10.59 8.18 -18.51
N TRP A 32 10.59 9.43 -18.06
CA TRP A 32 11.44 9.89 -16.98
C TRP A 32 11.13 9.15 -15.66
N VAL A 33 9.85 9.00 -15.33
CA VAL A 33 9.42 8.17 -14.18
C VAL A 33 9.79 6.71 -14.38
N LYS A 34 9.56 6.16 -15.59
CA LYS A 34 9.85 4.76 -15.92
C LYS A 34 11.33 4.41 -15.76
N SER A 35 12.21 5.33 -16.11
CA SER A 35 13.66 5.15 -15.96
C SER A 35 14.16 5.22 -14.52
N GLY A 36 13.30 5.54 -13.55
CA GLY A 36 13.66 5.66 -12.14
C GLY A 36 14.38 6.95 -11.73
N LYS A 37 14.54 7.91 -12.64
CA LYS A 37 15.24 9.18 -12.36
C LYS A 37 14.63 10.00 -11.21
N HIS A 38 13.39 9.71 -10.84
CA HIS A 38 12.71 10.34 -9.70
C HIS A 38 13.12 9.75 -8.34
N THR A 39 13.90 8.66 -8.32
CA THR A 39 14.37 7.98 -7.11
C THR A 39 15.89 8.09 -6.98
N GLU A 40 16.40 8.07 -5.75
CA GLU A 40 17.85 8.12 -5.47
C GLU A 40 18.64 6.96 -6.09
N HIS A 41 18.01 5.82 -6.28
CA HIS A 41 18.64 4.59 -6.77
C HIS A 41 18.40 4.30 -8.26
N ASN A 42 17.75 5.20 -8.99
CA ASN A 42 17.38 5.03 -10.42
C ASN A 42 16.74 3.66 -10.72
N THR A 43 15.92 3.17 -9.80
CA THR A 43 15.26 1.87 -9.94
C THR A 43 14.11 1.98 -10.95
N GLN A 44 14.10 1.10 -11.94
CA GLN A 44 13.07 1.06 -12.96
C GLN A 44 11.68 0.90 -12.33
N THR A 45 10.73 1.75 -12.75
CA THR A 45 9.40 1.84 -12.17
C THR A 45 8.40 1.00 -12.97
N SER A 46 7.46 0.34 -12.28
CA SER A 46 6.39 -0.44 -12.93
C SER A 46 5.44 0.45 -13.75
N ASN A 47 4.82 -0.13 -14.78
CA ASN A 47 3.84 0.57 -15.61
C ASN A 47 2.67 1.12 -14.77
N LYS A 48 2.19 0.34 -13.81
CA LYS A 48 1.13 0.75 -12.88
C LYS A 48 1.53 1.97 -12.07
N THR A 49 2.74 1.99 -11.54
CA THR A 49 3.26 3.14 -10.78
C THR A 49 3.41 4.38 -11.68
N CYS A 50 3.91 4.23 -12.90
CA CYS A 50 3.98 5.34 -13.87
C CYS A 50 2.60 5.94 -14.15
N ASN A 51 1.59 5.11 -14.42
CA ASN A 51 0.21 5.55 -14.63
C ASN A 51 -0.36 6.25 -13.39
N MET A 52 -0.03 5.78 -12.19
CA MET A 52 -0.45 6.37 -10.92
C MET A 52 0.16 7.78 -10.73
N TYR A 53 1.45 7.97 -11.02
CA TYR A 53 2.10 9.28 -10.97
C TYR A 53 1.48 10.26 -11.98
N LEU A 54 1.26 9.83 -13.22
CA LEU A 54 0.58 10.67 -14.22
C LEU A 54 -0.82 11.06 -13.76
N GLY A 55 -1.58 10.10 -13.21
CA GLY A 55 -2.91 10.35 -12.66
C GLY A 55 -2.90 11.36 -11.51
N ALA A 56 -1.87 11.33 -10.65
CA ALA A 56 -1.71 12.31 -9.57
C ALA A 56 -1.40 13.71 -10.12
N VAL A 57 -0.51 13.81 -11.10
CA VAL A 57 -0.19 15.09 -11.78
C VAL A 57 -1.44 15.66 -12.45
N PHE A 58 -2.20 14.87 -13.16
CA PHE A 58 -3.43 15.32 -13.82
C PHE A 58 -4.49 15.80 -12.84
N ARG A 59 -4.67 15.09 -11.70
CA ARG A 59 -5.59 15.56 -10.64
C ARG A 59 -5.15 16.89 -10.05
N TYR A 60 -3.85 17.11 -9.90
CA TYR A 60 -3.32 18.39 -9.43
C TYR A 60 -3.62 19.53 -10.40
N TYR A 61 -3.41 19.35 -11.71
CA TYR A 61 -3.79 20.35 -12.71
C TYR A 61 -5.30 20.59 -12.78
N GLN A 62 -6.10 19.54 -12.62
CA GLN A 62 -7.56 19.68 -12.53
C GLN A 62 -7.98 20.52 -11.32
N PHE A 63 -7.35 20.27 -10.16
CA PHE A 63 -7.58 21.08 -8.97
C PHE A 63 -7.22 22.56 -9.21
N LEU A 64 -6.05 22.84 -9.74
CA LEU A 64 -5.63 24.21 -10.05
C LEU A 64 -6.56 24.91 -11.06
N ALA A 65 -7.12 24.16 -11.99
CA ALA A 65 -8.08 24.70 -12.96
C ALA A 65 -9.47 24.93 -12.35
N LEU A 66 -9.89 24.13 -11.37
CA LEU A 66 -11.14 24.34 -10.61
C LEU A 66 -11.06 25.55 -9.66
N GLU A 67 -9.86 25.82 -9.13
CA GLU A 67 -9.58 26.99 -8.28
C GLU A 67 -9.24 28.27 -9.10
N ASP A 68 -9.45 28.24 -10.43
CA ASP A 68 -9.13 29.34 -11.34
C ASP A 68 -7.67 29.84 -11.26
N VAL A 69 -6.75 29.01 -10.76
CA VAL A 69 -5.30 29.35 -10.67
C VAL A 69 -4.61 29.18 -12.02
N LEU A 70 -4.93 28.12 -12.76
CA LEU A 70 -4.35 27.83 -14.07
C LEU A 70 -5.43 27.39 -15.07
N PRO A 71 -5.23 27.60 -16.38
CA PRO A 71 -6.13 27.05 -17.39
C PRO A 71 -6.12 25.53 -17.40
N MET A 72 -7.27 24.91 -17.72
CA MET A 72 -7.38 23.47 -17.89
C MET A 72 -6.45 22.96 -19.00
N LEU A 73 -5.67 21.92 -18.72
CA LEU A 73 -4.82 21.26 -19.72
C LEU A 73 -5.65 20.79 -20.91
N LYS A 74 -5.13 21.04 -22.12
CA LYS A 74 -5.80 20.63 -23.38
C LYS A 74 -5.89 19.11 -23.52
N VAL A 75 -4.91 18.37 -22.98
CA VAL A 75 -4.90 16.88 -22.97
C VAL A 75 -5.96 16.29 -22.05
N LEU A 76 -6.47 17.04 -21.08
CA LEU A 76 -7.53 16.61 -20.17
C LEU A 76 -8.94 16.94 -20.65
N ARG A 77 -9.07 17.62 -21.80
CA ARG A 77 -10.38 17.90 -22.37
C ARG A 77 -11.10 16.62 -22.75
N VAL A 78 -12.27 16.47 -22.19
CA VAL A 78 -13.11 15.29 -22.41
C VAL A 78 -13.71 15.32 -23.79
N LYS A 79 -13.51 14.28 -24.60
CA LYS A 79 -14.23 14.06 -25.84
C LYS A 79 -15.44 13.18 -25.56
N LYS A 80 -16.63 13.61 -25.98
CA LYS A 80 -17.81 12.75 -25.99
C LYS A 80 -17.70 11.82 -27.20
N VAL A 81 -17.61 10.51 -26.95
CA VAL A 81 -17.62 9.47 -27.99
C VAL A 81 -18.97 8.78 -27.91
N SER A 82 -19.73 8.83 -29.02
CA SER A 82 -20.98 8.07 -29.15
C SER A 82 -20.68 6.68 -29.68
N TYR A 83 -21.28 5.67 -29.10
CA TYR A 83 -21.26 4.29 -29.61
C TYR A 83 -22.65 3.66 -29.49
N PHE A 84 -22.94 2.74 -30.39
CA PHE A 84 -24.15 1.95 -30.35
C PHE A 84 -23.88 0.61 -29.67
N ASP A 85 -24.75 0.19 -28.77
CA ASP A 85 -24.70 -1.16 -28.22
C ASP A 85 -25.27 -2.19 -29.20
N SER A 86 -25.25 -3.46 -28.82
CA SER A 86 -25.79 -4.56 -29.62
C SER A 86 -27.29 -4.47 -29.88
N MET A 87 -28.02 -3.61 -29.16
CA MET A 87 -29.47 -3.34 -29.34
C MET A 87 -29.71 -2.06 -30.15
N GLY A 88 -28.67 -1.41 -30.67
CA GLY A 88 -28.79 -0.18 -31.44
C GLY A 88 -29.06 1.07 -30.62
N VAL A 89 -28.90 1.03 -29.30
CA VAL A 89 -29.06 2.19 -28.43
C VAL A 89 -27.79 3.04 -28.43
N ASN A 90 -27.95 4.34 -28.66
CA ASN A 90 -26.81 5.27 -28.68
C ASN A 90 -26.42 5.66 -27.24
N HIS A 91 -25.19 5.32 -26.87
CA HIS A 91 -24.58 5.70 -25.61
C HIS A 91 -23.51 6.77 -25.84
N GLN A 92 -23.40 7.73 -24.93
CA GLN A 92 -22.34 8.74 -24.95
C GLN A 92 -21.42 8.54 -23.77
N ASN A 93 -20.18 8.20 -24.03
CA ASN A 93 -19.14 8.15 -23.01
C ASN A 93 -18.18 9.34 -23.12
N ALA A 94 -17.89 9.93 -21.98
CA ALA A 94 -16.84 10.92 -21.86
C ALA A 94 -15.48 10.20 -21.81
N VAL A 95 -14.68 10.31 -22.86
CA VAL A 95 -13.36 9.67 -22.93
C VAL A 95 -12.27 10.72 -22.74
N ASN A 96 -11.41 10.49 -21.76
CA ASN A 96 -10.17 11.24 -21.63
C ASN A 96 -9.16 10.66 -22.63
N SER A 97 -8.52 11.53 -23.42
CA SER A 97 -7.56 11.11 -24.45
C SER A 97 -6.25 10.53 -23.88
N PHE A 98 -6.04 10.63 -22.58
CA PHE A 98 -4.84 10.16 -21.88
C PHE A 98 -5.15 9.06 -20.86
N LYS A 99 -5.90 8.04 -21.25
CA LYS A 99 -6.23 6.92 -20.36
C LYS A 99 -5.28 5.74 -20.61
N GLY A 100 -4.57 5.30 -19.55
CA GLY A 100 -3.79 4.05 -19.55
C GLY A 100 -2.67 4.05 -20.59
N PHE A 101 -1.74 5.01 -20.52
CA PHE A 101 -0.65 5.13 -21.50
C PHE A 101 0.24 3.89 -21.52
N PHE A 102 0.63 3.38 -20.34
CA PHE A 102 1.29 2.09 -20.25
C PHE A 102 0.28 0.99 -19.97
N LYS A 103 0.34 -0.10 -20.75
CA LYS A 103 -0.41 -1.31 -20.43
C LYS A 103 0.06 -1.84 -19.08
N GLU A 104 -0.84 -1.92 -18.11
CA GLU A 104 -0.54 -2.49 -16.80
C GLU A 104 -0.48 -4.01 -16.94
N GLU A 105 0.57 -4.59 -16.37
CA GLU A 105 0.66 -6.04 -16.22
C GLU A 105 -0.22 -6.43 -15.04
N GLU A 106 -1.09 -7.42 -15.23
CA GLU A 106 -1.80 -8.02 -14.10
C GLU A 106 -0.76 -8.72 -13.23
N PRO A 107 -0.75 -8.43 -11.92
CA PRO A 107 0.16 -9.12 -11.02
C PRO A 107 -0.18 -10.62 -11.07
N ASN A 108 0.81 -11.46 -11.35
CA ASN A 108 0.68 -12.89 -11.14
C ASN A 108 0.56 -13.10 -9.61
N LEU A 109 -0.65 -13.24 -9.13
CA LEU A 109 -0.91 -13.52 -7.71
C LEU A 109 -0.71 -15.02 -7.51
N GLU A 110 0.45 -15.39 -7.04
CA GLU A 110 0.67 -16.74 -6.52
C GLU A 110 0.00 -16.83 -5.16
N GLU A 111 -0.94 -17.77 -5.03
CA GLU A 111 -1.58 -18.07 -3.75
C GLU A 111 -0.60 -18.92 -2.93
N ILE A 112 -0.31 -18.46 -1.73
CA ILE A 112 0.49 -19.24 -0.77
C ILE A 112 -0.35 -20.41 -0.25
N THR A 113 0.18 -21.62 -0.28
CA THR A 113 -0.49 -22.82 0.18
C THR A 113 -0.46 -22.95 1.71
N SER A 114 -1.31 -23.82 2.26
CA SER A 114 -1.32 -24.10 3.71
C SER A 114 -0.01 -24.74 4.17
N GLU A 115 0.60 -25.55 3.32
CA GLU A 115 1.88 -26.20 3.55
C GLU A 115 3.01 -25.18 3.66
N GLU A 116 3.09 -24.24 2.72
CA GLU A 116 4.09 -23.15 2.72
C GLU A 116 3.92 -22.24 3.95
N ILE A 117 2.67 -21.94 4.36
CA ILE A 117 2.40 -21.19 5.59
C ILE A 117 2.95 -21.96 6.80
N GLN A 118 2.73 -23.26 6.86
CA GLN A 118 3.22 -24.10 7.96
C GLN A 118 4.76 -24.17 7.98
N GLU A 119 5.40 -24.23 6.82
CA GLU A 119 6.86 -24.16 6.69
C GLU A 119 7.42 -22.85 7.21
N LEU A 120 6.80 -21.71 6.84
CA LEU A 120 7.18 -20.40 7.36
C LEU A 120 7.03 -20.33 8.89
N ILE A 121 5.93 -20.84 9.45
CA ILE A 121 5.71 -20.91 10.91
C ILE A 121 6.79 -21.73 11.59
N ASN A 122 7.14 -22.90 11.02
CA ASN A 122 8.16 -23.79 11.54
C ASN A 122 9.59 -23.18 11.44
N ALA A 123 9.87 -22.40 10.41
CA ALA A 123 11.14 -21.70 10.23
C ALA A 123 11.33 -20.53 11.20
N CYS A 124 10.26 -20.06 11.85
CA CYS A 124 10.33 -18.98 12.83
C CYS A 124 11.14 -19.40 14.06
N THR A 125 12.04 -18.54 14.50
CA THR A 125 12.90 -18.77 15.68
C THR A 125 12.31 -18.21 16.99
N ASN A 126 11.20 -17.49 16.93
CA ASN A 126 10.55 -16.86 18.08
C ASN A 126 9.02 -16.87 17.94
N ASP A 127 8.32 -16.77 19.08
CA ASP A 127 6.86 -16.88 19.12
C ASP A 127 6.14 -15.64 18.59
N ARG A 128 6.77 -14.46 18.60
CA ARG A 128 6.21 -13.26 17.96
C ARG A 128 5.99 -13.48 16.46
N ASP A 129 7.02 -13.95 15.77
CA ASP A 129 7.00 -14.14 14.33
C ASP A 129 6.04 -15.26 13.92
N ARG A 130 5.97 -16.35 14.73
CA ARG A 130 4.97 -17.41 14.56
C ARG A 130 3.54 -16.89 14.66
N LEU A 131 3.25 -16.16 15.73
CA LEU A 131 1.95 -15.55 15.95
C LEU A 131 1.58 -14.60 14.82
N LEU A 132 2.51 -13.75 14.39
CA LEU A 132 2.27 -12.77 13.33
C LEU A 132 1.87 -13.47 12.02
N ILE A 133 2.63 -14.49 11.59
CA ILE A 133 2.33 -15.25 10.37
C ILE A 133 1.00 -16.00 10.51
N ALA A 134 0.77 -16.67 11.62
CA ALA A 134 -0.49 -17.38 11.87
C ALA A 134 -1.69 -16.43 11.82
N MET A 135 -1.61 -15.28 12.46
CA MET A 135 -2.68 -14.27 12.42
C MET A 135 -2.90 -13.73 11.01
N MET A 136 -1.84 -13.43 10.25
CA MET A 136 -1.97 -12.96 8.86
C MET A 136 -2.69 -14.01 8.00
N ALA A 137 -2.28 -15.25 8.08
CA ALA A 137 -2.81 -16.35 7.28
C ALA A 137 -4.28 -16.68 7.65
N GLU A 138 -4.61 -16.71 8.93
CA GLU A 138 -5.93 -17.12 9.40
C GLU A 138 -6.98 -16.02 9.24
N THR A 139 -6.61 -14.77 9.57
CA THR A 139 -7.60 -13.68 9.68
C THR A 139 -7.76 -12.86 8.41
N GLY A 140 -6.79 -12.90 7.50
CA GLY A 140 -6.74 -12.02 6.34
C GLY A 140 -6.68 -10.53 6.69
N LEU A 141 -6.31 -10.19 7.93
CA LEU A 141 -6.09 -8.80 8.33
C LEU A 141 -4.89 -8.22 7.60
N ARG A 142 -4.99 -6.95 7.22
CA ARG A 142 -3.87 -6.25 6.61
C ARG A 142 -2.72 -6.09 7.62
N LEU A 143 -1.49 -6.08 7.13
CA LEU A 143 -0.32 -5.90 8.01
C LEU A 143 -0.46 -4.68 8.93
N GLY A 144 -0.90 -3.53 8.41
CA GLY A 144 -1.11 -2.33 9.23
C GLY A 144 -2.25 -2.48 10.26
N GLU A 145 -3.24 -3.33 10.01
CA GLU A 145 -4.30 -3.66 10.98
C GLU A 145 -3.73 -4.50 12.12
N ILE A 146 -2.92 -5.51 11.81
CA ILE A 146 -2.28 -6.39 12.80
C ILE A 146 -1.26 -5.63 13.66
N LEU A 147 -0.41 -4.82 13.04
CA LEU A 147 0.61 -4.05 13.75
C LEU A 147 0.04 -2.93 14.63
N GLY A 148 -1.20 -2.51 14.38
CA GLY A 148 -1.93 -1.53 15.20
C GLY A 148 -2.71 -2.14 16.36
N ILE A 149 -2.66 -3.45 16.61
CA ILE A 149 -3.37 -4.11 17.71
C ILE A 149 -2.72 -3.75 19.05
N HIS A 150 -3.53 -3.26 19.97
CA HIS A 150 -3.15 -3.04 21.37
C HIS A 150 -3.57 -4.26 22.20
N TYR A 151 -2.62 -4.87 22.90
CA TYR A 151 -2.89 -6.16 23.56
C TYR A 151 -3.85 -6.06 24.74
N THR A 152 -3.96 -4.89 25.40
CA THR A 152 -4.84 -4.67 26.54
C THR A 152 -6.28 -4.33 26.16
N GLU A 153 -6.49 -3.72 24.99
CA GLU A 153 -7.79 -3.18 24.60
C GLU A 153 -8.47 -3.96 23.46
N ASP A 154 -7.67 -4.55 22.59
CA ASP A 154 -8.18 -5.10 21.33
C ASP A 154 -8.33 -6.63 21.35
N ILE A 155 -7.88 -7.31 22.42
CA ILE A 155 -7.96 -8.77 22.57
C ILE A 155 -9.05 -9.12 23.57
N ASP A 156 -10.00 -9.94 23.13
CA ASP A 156 -10.99 -10.58 23.99
C ASP A 156 -10.56 -12.06 24.21
N PHE A 157 -10.01 -12.31 25.38
CA PHE A 157 -9.48 -13.63 25.74
C PHE A 157 -10.57 -14.68 25.93
N GLU A 158 -11.77 -14.28 26.35
CA GLU A 158 -12.89 -15.20 26.54
C GLU A 158 -13.46 -15.67 25.21
N ARG A 159 -13.60 -14.74 24.26
CA ARG A 159 -14.15 -14.99 22.92
C ARG A 159 -13.08 -15.36 21.89
N ARG A 160 -11.81 -15.27 22.25
CA ARG A 160 -10.67 -15.48 21.34
C ARG A 160 -10.76 -14.62 20.11
N THR A 161 -11.16 -13.36 20.27
CA THR A 161 -11.29 -12.42 19.16
C THR A 161 -10.30 -11.27 19.28
N VAL A 162 -9.89 -10.78 18.13
CA VAL A 162 -9.06 -9.58 18.00
C VAL A 162 -9.86 -8.51 17.27
N ARG A 163 -9.83 -7.30 17.80
CA ARG A 163 -10.54 -6.14 17.25
C ARG A 163 -9.55 -5.22 16.54
N VAL A 164 -9.89 -4.85 15.32
CA VAL A 164 -9.15 -3.81 14.58
C VAL A 164 -9.81 -2.47 14.86
N ARG A 165 -9.05 -1.53 15.40
CA ARG A 165 -9.49 -0.16 15.63
C ARG A 165 -8.67 0.82 14.82
N TYR A 166 -9.33 1.84 14.30
CA TYR A 166 -8.63 2.96 13.68
C TYR A 166 -8.01 3.85 14.78
N ARG A 167 -6.70 4.09 14.66
CA ARG A 167 -5.94 5.01 15.51
C ARG A 167 -5.07 5.90 14.64
N GLU A 168 -5.19 7.21 14.80
CA GLU A 168 -4.41 8.19 14.02
C GLU A 168 -2.96 8.30 14.50
N SER A 169 -2.72 8.03 15.77
CA SER A 169 -1.46 8.30 16.48
C SER A 169 -0.56 7.08 16.67
N ASN A 170 -0.72 6.03 15.88
CA ASN A 170 0.16 4.86 15.97
C ASN A 170 1.62 5.24 15.66
N THR A 171 2.50 5.07 16.64
CA THR A 171 3.93 5.45 16.53
C THR A 171 4.72 4.62 15.51
N ASN A 172 4.24 3.42 15.18
CA ASN A 172 4.81 2.55 14.14
C ASN A 172 4.19 2.79 12.76
N LEU A 173 3.44 3.86 12.57
CA LEU A 173 2.72 4.23 11.35
C LEU A 173 1.69 3.17 10.87
N ALA A 174 1.33 2.22 11.74
CA ALA A 174 0.29 1.23 11.46
C ALA A 174 -1.07 1.92 11.29
N ARG A 175 -1.79 1.61 10.21
CA ARG A 175 -3.09 2.20 9.91
C ARG A 175 -4.10 1.15 9.48
N ALA A 176 -5.27 1.19 10.07
CA ALA A 176 -6.45 0.53 9.53
C ALA A 176 -6.96 1.37 8.33
N LYS A 177 -6.88 0.79 7.13
CA LYS A 177 -7.37 1.48 5.92
C LYS A 177 -8.90 1.61 6.01
N ASN A 178 -9.42 2.80 5.70
CA ASN A 178 -10.86 3.16 5.70
C ASN A 178 -11.52 3.30 7.08
N ALA A 179 -10.78 3.34 8.19
CA ALA A 179 -11.35 3.48 9.54
C ALA A 179 -12.45 2.44 9.89
N GLU A 180 -12.46 1.29 9.20
CA GLU A 180 -13.44 0.24 9.41
C GLU A 180 -13.14 -0.54 10.69
N TYR A 181 -14.17 -0.70 11.51
CA TYR A 181 -14.13 -1.59 12.66
C TYR A 181 -14.27 -3.03 12.19
N ARG A 182 -13.28 -3.86 12.47
CA ARG A 182 -13.27 -5.28 12.12
C ARG A 182 -12.97 -6.14 13.33
N MET A 183 -13.51 -7.33 13.35
CA MET A 183 -13.24 -8.31 14.38
C MET A 183 -12.87 -9.64 13.71
N ALA A 184 -11.80 -10.27 14.19
CA ALA A 184 -11.34 -11.55 13.72
C ALA A 184 -11.39 -12.57 14.87
N LEU A 185 -11.92 -13.76 14.62
CA LEU A 185 -11.88 -14.90 15.52
C LEU A 185 -10.57 -15.65 15.30
N LEU A 186 -9.90 -16.03 16.38
CA LEU A 186 -8.70 -16.86 16.33
C LEU A 186 -9.03 -18.33 16.58
N SER A 187 -8.41 -19.22 15.83
CA SER A 187 -8.42 -20.66 16.10
C SER A 187 -7.77 -20.96 17.44
N ASN A 188 -7.99 -22.17 17.96
CA ASN A 188 -7.34 -22.61 19.19
C ASN A 188 -5.81 -22.53 19.08
N THR A 189 -5.25 -22.96 17.98
CA THR A 189 -3.80 -22.98 17.74
C THR A 189 -3.21 -21.57 17.73
N THR A 190 -3.81 -20.65 16.98
CA THR A 190 -3.34 -19.27 16.91
C THR A 190 -3.52 -18.56 18.24
N PHE A 191 -4.59 -18.86 18.97
CA PHE A 191 -4.81 -18.33 20.31
C PHE A 191 -3.79 -18.87 21.33
N GLU A 192 -3.38 -20.12 21.24
CA GLU A 192 -2.29 -20.69 22.06
C GLU A 192 -0.96 -19.97 21.77
N PHE A 193 -0.64 -19.69 20.51
CA PHE A 193 0.53 -18.87 20.15
C PHE A 193 0.45 -17.47 20.76
N LEU A 194 -0.74 -16.85 20.75
CA LEU A 194 -0.98 -15.54 21.34
C LEU A 194 -0.72 -15.54 22.85
N VAL A 195 -1.33 -16.49 23.57
CA VAL A 195 -1.18 -16.61 25.03
C VAL A 195 0.27 -16.88 25.42
N LYS A 196 0.93 -17.79 24.69
CA LYS A 196 2.35 -18.10 24.90
C LYS A 196 3.23 -16.87 24.67
N TYR A 197 3.04 -16.18 23.53
CA TYR A 197 3.81 -14.98 23.22
C TYR A 197 3.66 -13.88 24.29
N ILE A 198 2.42 -13.63 24.75
CA ILE A 198 2.16 -12.63 25.82
C ILE A 198 2.82 -13.06 27.14
N SER A 199 2.71 -14.34 27.51
CA SER A 199 3.31 -14.86 28.72
C SER A 199 4.83 -14.70 28.72
N ASP A 200 5.49 -15.13 27.64
CA ASP A 200 6.95 -15.15 27.53
C ASP A 200 7.54 -13.74 27.38
N ASN A 201 6.77 -12.80 26.85
CA ASN A 201 7.22 -11.42 26.61
C ASN A 201 6.56 -10.39 27.54
N ARG A 202 5.91 -10.82 28.63
CA ARG A 202 5.15 -9.96 29.55
C ARG A 202 5.90 -8.70 29.96
N LYS A 203 7.19 -8.80 30.30
CA LYS A 203 8.02 -7.66 30.72
C LYS A 203 8.19 -6.61 29.62
N SER A 204 8.33 -7.03 28.39
CA SER A 204 8.46 -6.13 27.22
C SER A 204 7.14 -5.48 26.87
N LEU A 205 6.03 -6.23 26.98
CA LEU A 205 4.68 -5.77 26.69
C LEU A 205 4.14 -4.79 27.75
N MET A 206 4.54 -4.92 29.02
CA MET A 206 4.14 -3.99 30.09
C MET A 206 4.55 -2.52 29.81
N ASN A 207 5.56 -2.31 28.99
CA ASN A 207 6.06 -0.98 28.61
C ASN A 207 5.55 -0.54 27.22
N SER A 208 4.65 -1.30 26.60
CA SER A 208 4.09 -1.02 25.29
C SER A 208 2.60 -1.30 25.30
N GLU A 209 1.83 -0.48 24.58
CA GLU A 209 0.41 -0.78 24.34
C GLU A 209 0.24 -1.80 23.21
N TYR A 210 1.21 -1.89 22.31
CA TYR A 210 1.16 -2.71 21.11
C TYR A 210 1.38 -4.19 21.41
N LEU A 211 0.60 -5.05 20.72
CA LEU A 211 0.78 -6.49 20.78
C LEU A 211 2.14 -6.91 20.22
N PHE A 212 2.54 -6.35 19.09
CA PHE A 212 3.79 -6.72 18.43
C PHE A 212 4.89 -5.68 18.68
N THR A 213 5.96 -6.13 19.35
CA THR A 213 7.12 -5.28 19.68
C THR A 213 8.42 -5.86 19.13
N LYS A 214 9.44 -5.02 18.99
CA LYS A 214 10.81 -5.44 18.64
C LYS A 214 11.43 -6.23 19.79
N LEU A 215 11.90 -7.45 19.52
CA LEU A 215 12.41 -8.37 20.57
C LEU A 215 13.91 -8.17 20.86
N THR A 216 14.64 -7.59 19.92
CA THR A 216 16.10 -7.47 19.98
C THR A 216 16.59 -6.10 19.51
N GLY A 217 17.86 -5.80 19.73
CA GLY A 217 18.51 -4.58 19.27
C GLY A 217 18.30 -3.37 20.19
N LYS A 218 18.76 -2.21 19.72
CA LYS A 218 18.72 -0.93 20.45
C LYS A 218 17.28 -0.50 20.76
N ASN A 219 16.36 -0.85 19.86
CA ASN A 219 14.94 -0.45 19.90
C ASN A 219 14.04 -1.57 20.48
N LYS A 220 14.60 -2.46 21.31
CA LYS A 220 13.82 -3.53 21.95
C LYS A 220 12.68 -2.93 22.78
N GLY A 221 11.47 -3.48 22.60
CA GLY A 221 10.25 -3.05 23.26
C GLY A 221 9.48 -1.96 22.51
N GLU A 222 10.07 -1.31 21.50
CA GLU A 222 9.33 -0.42 20.60
C GLU A 222 8.33 -1.20 19.74
N PRO A 223 7.25 -0.56 19.30
CA PRO A 223 6.29 -1.17 18.37
C PRO A 223 6.96 -1.69 17.10
N LEU A 224 6.53 -2.87 16.65
CA LEU A 224 7.03 -3.45 15.40
C LEU A 224 6.49 -2.65 14.21
N ASP A 225 7.35 -2.37 13.24
CA ASP A 225 7.03 -1.66 12.00
C ASP A 225 6.97 -2.61 10.79
N ALA A 226 6.37 -2.13 9.70
CA ALA A 226 6.20 -2.92 8.49
C ALA A 226 7.52 -3.34 7.84
N ASP A 227 8.54 -2.47 7.84
CA ASP A 227 9.85 -2.77 7.24
C ASP A 227 10.56 -3.92 7.97
N SER A 228 10.41 -3.96 9.30
CA SER A 228 10.91 -5.08 10.13
C SER A 228 10.22 -6.40 9.76
N VAL A 229 8.91 -6.37 9.47
CA VAL A 229 8.16 -7.56 9.04
C VAL A 229 8.59 -7.99 7.63
N TYR A 230 8.71 -7.08 6.68
CA TYR A 230 9.21 -7.43 5.34
C TYR A 230 10.62 -8.03 5.38
N SER A 231 11.49 -7.47 6.21
CA SER A 231 12.85 -8.00 6.42
C SER A 231 12.82 -9.40 7.06
N MET A 232 11.89 -9.64 7.97
CA MET A 232 11.67 -10.97 8.59
C MET A 232 11.19 -11.97 7.53
N LEU A 233 10.15 -11.66 6.79
CA LEU A 233 9.60 -12.54 5.74
C LEU A 233 10.65 -12.89 4.68
N LYS A 234 11.43 -11.90 4.23
CA LYS A 234 12.54 -12.14 3.29
C LYS A 234 13.59 -13.12 3.83
N ARG A 235 13.90 -13.06 5.13
CA ARG A 235 14.84 -14.01 5.74
C ARG A 235 14.23 -15.41 5.92
N LEU A 236 12.92 -15.49 6.13
CA LEU A 236 12.23 -16.78 6.26
C LEU A 236 12.12 -17.46 4.90
N SER A 237 11.73 -16.77 3.83
CA SER A 237 11.66 -17.35 2.49
C SER A 237 13.01 -17.93 2.03
N GLN A 238 14.13 -17.28 2.37
CA GLN A 238 15.47 -17.84 2.08
C GLN A 238 15.85 -19.10 2.84
N LYS A 239 15.04 -19.53 3.82
CA LYS A 239 15.30 -20.74 4.61
C LYS A 239 14.37 -21.89 4.22
N THR A 240 13.30 -21.57 3.53
CA THR A 240 12.28 -22.55 3.07
C THR A 240 12.47 -22.91 1.58
N ASP A 241 13.28 -22.18 0.84
CA ASP A 241 13.79 -22.53 -0.50
C ASP A 241 14.96 -23.55 -0.37
#